data_ab78e9bffb4d7c632994e60fe25a9fc6
#
_entry.id   ab78e9bffb4d7c632994e60fe25a9fc6
#
_cell.length_a   1.000
_cell.length_b   1.000
_cell.length_c   1.000
_cell.angle_alpha   90.00
_cell.angle_beta   90.00
_cell.angle_gamma   90.00
#
_symmetry.space_group_name_H-M   'P 1'
#
loop_
_entity.id
_entity.type
_entity.pdbx_description
1 polymer ?
#
loop_
_entity_poly.entity_id
_entity_poly.type
_entity_poly.pdbx_seq_one_letter_code
_entity_poly.pdbx_strand_id
1 'polypeptide(L)'
;MKKTEILKIKGDWEEVVNDCRATVKKRPLGKEPSVAFKKAILISEHSPIRDISVKFKWANIKYWVAMHWKTHHWESRVDSQRNDRQSRYDRESAPQDALIDFIGDPNIQHTIDTWRKRLCRMASQETREYA
;
A
#
# COMPACT_ATOMS: atom_id res chain seq x y z
N MET A 1 3.26 14.66 -11.80
CA MET A 1 3.32 13.76 -10.63
C MET A 1 1.98 13.08 -10.46
N LYS A 2 1.96 11.79 -10.35
CA LYS A 2 0.72 11.04 -10.11
C LYS A 2 0.23 11.32 -8.69
N LYS A 3 -1.08 11.55 -8.52
CA LYS A 3 -1.64 11.90 -7.21
C LYS A 3 -2.07 10.64 -6.46
N THR A 4 -1.53 10.48 -5.25
CA THR A 4 -1.98 9.47 -4.29
C THR A 4 -3.00 10.10 -3.36
N GLU A 5 -4.19 9.53 -3.28
CA GLU A 5 -5.21 9.88 -2.31
C GLU A 5 -5.18 8.90 -1.14
N ILE A 6 -4.98 9.38 0.07
CA ILE A 6 -5.05 8.55 1.28
C ILE A 6 -6.51 8.47 1.72
N LEU A 7 -7.07 7.27 1.67
CA LEU A 7 -8.47 7.02 2.04
C LEU A 7 -8.64 6.74 3.53
N LYS A 8 -7.70 6.00 4.12
CA LYS A 8 -7.78 5.62 5.54
C LYS A 8 -6.42 5.16 6.06
N ILE A 9 -6.10 5.56 7.28
CA ILE A 9 -5.00 4.98 8.06
C ILE A 9 -5.63 4.13 9.18
N LYS A 10 -5.18 2.88 9.33
CA LYS A 10 -5.61 1.94 10.37
C LYS A 10 -4.43 1.65 11.28
N GLY A 11 -4.72 1.54 12.59
CA GLY A 11 -3.68 1.39 13.60
C GLY A 11 -2.93 2.68 13.88
N ASP A 12 -2.10 2.67 14.91
CA ASP A 12 -1.28 3.80 15.31
C ASP A 12 0.04 3.36 15.98
N TRP A 13 0.91 4.31 16.25
CA TRP A 13 2.21 4.04 16.87
C TRP A 13 2.12 3.61 18.33
N GLU A 14 1.06 3.98 19.03
CA GLU A 14 0.81 3.50 20.39
C GLU A 14 0.55 2.01 20.40
N GLU A 15 -0.26 1.51 19.47
CA GLU A 15 -0.51 0.09 19.24
C GLU A 15 0.79 -0.67 18.95
N VAL A 16 1.60 -0.16 18.03
CA VAL A 16 2.91 -0.75 17.67
C VAL A 16 3.83 -0.86 18.88
N VAL A 17 3.99 0.22 19.66
CA VAL A 17 4.88 0.19 20.83
C VAL A 17 4.34 -0.72 21.94
N ASN A 18 3.02 -0.79 22.09
CA ASN A 18 2.41 -1.67 23.08
C ASN A 18 2.63 -3.14 22.74
N ASP A 19 2.54 -3.52 21.47
CA ASP A 19 2.83 -4.87 21.02
C ASP A 19 4.32 -5.22 21.19
N CYS A 20 5.23 -4.30 20.88
CA CYS A 20 6.66 -4.49 21.18
C CYS A 20 6.89 -4.72 22.70
N ARG A 21 6.19 -3.99 23.56
CA ARG A 21 6.31 -4.12 25.02
C ARG A 21 5.70 -5.43 25.53
N ALA A 22 4.57 -5.84 24.96
CA ALA A 22 3.91 -7.09 25.33
C ALA A 22 4.81 -8.31 25.11
N THR A 23 5.56 -8.35 24.01
CA THR A 23 6.47 -9.46 23.70
C THR A 23 7.60 -9.63 24.70
N VAL A 24 7.94 -8.59 25.48
CA VAL A 24 8.94 -8.61 26.55
C VAL A 24 8.30 -8.45 27.94
N LYS A 25 7.01 -8.74 28.08
CA LYS A 25 6.24 -8.72 29.34
C LYS A 25 6.27 -7.37 30.08
N LYS A 26 6.31 -6.27 29.32
CA LYS A 26 6.22 -4.90 29.85
C LYS A 26 4.79 -4.37 29.72
N ARG A 27 4.39 -3.52 30.66
CA ARG A 27 3.09 -2.86 30.61
C ARG A 27 2.99 -1.92 29.39
N PRO A 28 1.79 -1.68 28.85
CA PRO A 28 1.56 -0.67 27.79
C PRO A 28 2.20 0.68 28.16
N LEU A 29 2.67 1.40 27.15
CA LEU A 29 3.29 2.71 27.34
C LEU A 29 2.26 3.79 27.68
N GLY A 30 1.03 3.67 27.15
CA GLY A 30 -0.06 4.61 27.37
C GLY A 30 0.11 5.95 26.63
N LYS A 31 1.05 6.04 25.72
CA LYS A 31 1.32 7.23 24.90
C LYS A 31 2.04 6.89 23.60
N GLU A 32 2.04 7.82 22.67
CA GLU A 32 2.80 7.70 21.45
C GLU A 32 4.31 7.59 21.71
N PRO A 33 5.05 6.69 21.04
CA PRO A 33 6.48 6.55 21.22
C PRO A 33 7.27 7.70 20.59
N SER A 34 8.53 7.83 20.99
CA SER A 34 9.43 8.85 20.45
C SER A 34 9.74 8.64 18.96
N VAL A 35 10.14 9.71 18.28
CA VAL A 35 10.60 9.63 16.88
C VAL A 35 11.80 8.69 16.74
N ALA A 36 12.71 8.67 17.71
CA ALA A 36 13.86 7.77 17.71
C ALA A 36 13.41 6.29 17.73
N PHE A 37 12.42 5.94 18.55
CA PHE A 37 11.84 4.60 18.56
C PHE A 37 11.21 4.25 17.20
N LYS A 38 10.40 5.15 16.63
CA LYS A 38 9.75 4.95 15.33
C LYS A 38 10.78 4.66 14.23
N LYS A 39 11.85 5.43 14.16
CA LYS A 39 12.95 5.21 13.22
C LYS A 39 13.63 3.87 13.43
N ALA A 40 13.98 3.51 14.66
CA ALA A 40 14.65 2.26 14.99
C ALA A 40 13.80 1.05 14.59
N ILE A 41 12.49 1.07 14.89
CA ILE A 41 11.58 -0.03 14.58
C ILE A 41 11.34 -0.20 13.08
N LEU A 42 11.30 0.90 12.32
CA LEU A 42 11.18 0.87 10.87
C LEU A 42 12.46 0.35 10.21
N ILE A 43 13.62 0.79 10.67
CA ILE A 43 14.93 0.34 10.12
C ILE A 43 15.15 -1.16 10.39
N SER A 44 14.77 -1.64 11.58
CA SER A 44 14.88 -3.05 11.94
C SER A 44 13.77 -3.93 11.34
N GLU A 45 12.76 -3.31 10.73
CA GLU A 45 11.58 -4.01 10.17
C GLU A 45 10.94 -4.98 11.18
N HIS A 46 10.85 -4.55 12.42
CA HIS A 46 10.28 -5.39 13.49
C HIS A 46 8.78 -5.61 13.29
N SER A 47 8.32 -6.84 13.48
CA SER A 47 6.96 -7.29 13.09
C SER A 47 5.79 -6.42 13.54
N PRO A 48 5.78 -5.73 14.71
CA PRO A 48 4.65 -4.88 15.11
C PRO A 48 4.36 -3.70 14.19
N ILE A 49 5.26 -3.30 13.29
CA ILE A 49 4.94 -2.27 12.27
C ILE A 49 3.82 -2.69 11.33
N ARG A 50 3.47 -3.97 11.30
CA ARG A 50 2.33 -4.51 10.54
C ARG A 50 0.97 -4.10 11.08
N ASP A 51 0.89 -3.58 12.30
CA ASP A 51 -0.35 -3.09 12.89
C ASP A 51 -0.86 -1.81 12.23
N ILE A 52 0.02 -1.07 11.55
CA ILE A 52 -0.36 0.11 10.79
C ILE A 52 -0.51 -0.25 9.31
N SER A 53 -1.66 0.11 8.73
CA SER A 53 -1.89 0.02 7.28
C SER A 53 -2.44 1.33 6.72
N VAL A 54 -2.16 1.56 5.44
CA VAL A 54 -2.56 2.77 4.74
C VAL A 54 -3.36 2.39 3.50
N LYS A 55 -4.65 2.70 3.51
CA LYS A 55 -5.52 2.52 2.35
C LYS A 55 -5.42 3.75 1.46
N PHE A 56 -5.06 3.55 0.22
CA PHE A 56 -4.86 4.62 -0.75
C PHE A 56 -5.56 4.33 -2.08
N LYS A 57 -5.72 5.39 -2.89
CA LYS A 57 -6.27 5.30 -4.24
C LYS A 57 -5.35 6.01 -5.23
N TRP A 58 -5.17 5.39 -6.38
CA TRP A 58 -4.65 6.01 -7.59
C TRP A 58 -5.73 6.03 -8.65
N ALA A 59 -6.11 7.22 -9.12
CA ALA A 59 -7.04 7.38 -10.21
C ALA A 59 -6.32 7.40 -11.55
N ASN A 60 -6.98 6.87 -12.58
CA ASN A 60 -6.49 6.89 -13.95
C ASN A 60 -5.08 6.28 -14.13
N ILE A 61 -4.84 5.15 -13.50
CA ILE A 61 -3.64 4.34 -13.73
C ILE A 61 -3.85 3.43 -14.93
N LYS A 62 -2.84 3.27 -15.78
CA LYS A 62 -2.90 2.31 -16.89
C LYS A 62 -3.11 0.89 -16.36
N TYR A 63 -4.00 0.13 -16.99
CA TYR A 63 -4.34 -1.24 -16.56
C TYR A 63 -3.11 -2.12 -16.33
N TRP A 64 -2.18 -2.17 -17.29
CA TRP A 64 -0.99 -3.01 -17.16
C TRP A 64 -0.06 -2.58 -16.01
N VAL A 65 0.00 -1.28 -15.70
CA VAL A 65 0.74 -0.77 -14.52
C VAL A 65 0.05 -1.21 -13.24
N ALA A 66 -1.27 -1.11 -13.17
CA ALA A 66 -2.05 -1.59 -12.03
C ALA A 66 -1.82 -3.09 -11.78
N MET A 67 -1.70 -3.89 -12.83
CA MET A 67 -1.42 -5.32 -12.70
C MET A 67 -0.03 -5.60 -12.10
N HIS A 68 0.99 -4.78 -12.37
CA HIS A 68 2.28 -4.89 -11.70
C HIS A 68 2.17 -4.68 -10.19
N TRP A 69 1.34 -3.74 -9.76
CA TRP A 69 1.08 -3.50 -8.34
C TRP A 69 0.21 -4.57 -7.71
N LYS A 70 -0.73 -5.12 -8.46
CA LYS A 70 -1.64 -6.18 -7.99
C LYS A 70 -0.94 -7.53 -7.74
N THR A 71 0.25 -7.75 -8.24
CA THR A 71 1.03 -8.98 -8.00
C THR A 71 1.57 -9.09 -6.57
N HIS A 72 1.52 -8.03 -5.78
CA HIS A 72 1.99 -8.06 -4.39
C HIS A 72 0.95 -8.68 -3.43
N HIS A 73 1.43 -9.23 -2.33
CA HIS A 73 0.63 -10.01 -1.36
C HIS A 73 -0.13 -9.12 -0.36
N TRP A 74 -0.80 -8.07 -0.82
CA TRP A 74 -1.65 -7.24 0.01
C TRP A 74 -2.95 -6.89 -0.72
N GLU A 75 -3.96 -6.52 0.05
CA GLU A 75 -5.29 -6.23 -0.49
C GLU A 75 -5.27 -5.11 -1.51
N SER A 76 -5.80 -5.39 -2.69
CA SER A 76 -5.96 -4.39 -3.73
C SER A 76 -7.22 -4.64 -4.56
N ARG A 77 -7.79 -3.57 -5.09
CA ARG A 77 -8.97 -3.60 -5.94
C ARG A 77 -8.76 -2.69 -7.14
N VAL A 78 -9.32 -3.09 -8.26
CA VAL A 78 -9.36 -2.30 -9.50
C VAL A 78 -10.80 -2.19 -9.98
N ASP A 79 -11.06 -1.28 -10.89
CA ASP A 79 -12.36 -1.14 -11.52
C ASP A 79 -12.84 -2.45 -12.12
N SER A 80 -14.15 -2.68 -12.02
CA SER A 80 -14.79 -3.81 -12.69
C SER A 80 -14.72 -3.62 -14.20
N GLN A 81 -14.19 -4.63 -14.90
CA GLN A 81 -14.21 -4.67 -16.37
C GLN A 81 -15.41 -5.46 -16.92
N ARG A 82 -16.47 -5.53 -16.16
CA ARG A 82 -17.70 -6.24 -16.57
C ARG A 82 -18.61 -5.30 -17.36
N ASN A 83 -18.97 -5.68 -18.57
CA ASN A 83 -19.85 -4.90 -19.46
C ASN A 83 -21.26 -4.71 -18.85
N ASP A 84 -21.72 -5.68 -18.06
CA ASP A 84 -23.02 -5.60 -17.37
C ASP A 84 -23.05 -4.61 -16.20
N ARG A 85 -21.89 -4.13 -15.73
CA ARG A 85 -21.77 -3.15 -14.63
C ARG A 85 -21.33 -1.78 -15.09
N GLN A 86 -20.67 -1.69 -16.23
CA GLN A 86 -20.20 -0.45 -16.84
C GLN A 86 -20.75 -0.35 -18.27
N SER A 87 -21.94 0.20 -18.41
CA SER A 87 -22.70 0.23 -19.67
C SER A 87 -21.99 0.88 -20.87
N ARG A 88 -20.92 1.62 -20.63
CA ARG A 88 -20.11 2.28 -21.68
C ARG A 88 -18.73 1.65 -21.86
N TYR A 89 -18.44 0.56 -21.17
CA TYR A 89 -17.14 -0.09 -21.22
C TYR A 89 -17.21 -1.32 -22.11
N ASP A 90 -16.45 -1.31 -23.19
CA ASP A 90 -16.27 -2.50 -24.03
C ASP A 90 -14.95 -3.19 -23.67
N ARG A 91 -15.05 -4.23 -22.87
CA ARG A 91 -13.91 -5.00 -22.39
C ARG A 91 -13.11 -5.65 -23.54
N GLU A 92 -13.79 -6.09 -24.60
CA GLU A 92 -13.15 -6.84 -25.69
C GLU A 92 -12.30 -5.94 -26.58
N SER A 93 -12.68 -4.68 -26.70
CA SER A 93 -11.94 -3.68 -27.49
C SER A 93 -11.03 -2.78 -26.64
N ALA A 94 -11.06 -2.90 -25.31
CA ALA A 94 -10.28 -2.06 -24.43
C ALA A 94 -8.76 -2.32 -24.57
N PRO A 95 -7.94 -1.28 -24.81
CA PRO A 95 -6.50 -1.45 -24.91
C PRO A 95 -5.88 -1.77 -23.55
N GLN A 96 -4.67 -2.34 -23.52
CA GLN A 96 -3.96 -2.66 -22.29
C GLN A 96 -3.59 -1.41 -21.45
N ASP A 97 -3.51 -0.26 -22.08
CA ASP A 97 -3.28 1.03 -21.41
C ASP A 97 -4.57 1.76 -21.04
N ALA A 98 -5.73 1.12 -21.12
CA ALA A 98 -6.98 1.66 -20.63
C ALA A 98 -6.81 2.14 -19.19
N LEU A 99 -7.37 3.32 -18.88
CA LEU A 99 -7.25 3.92 -17.55
C LEU A 99 -8.27 3.32 -16.60
N ILE A 100 -7.81 2.94 -15.43
CA ILE A 100 -8.61 2.39 -14.34
C ILE A 100 -8.24 3.04 -13.00
N ASP A 101 -9.10 2.89 -12.01
CA ASP A 101 -8.77 3.24 -10.64
C ASP A 101 -8.21 2.03 -9.90
N PHE A 102 -7.21 2.27 -9.06
CA PHE A 102 -6.56 1.25 -8.23
C PHE A 102 -6.66 1.66 -6.76
N ILE A 103 -7.13 0.75 -5.92
CA ILE A 103 -7.17 0.92 -4.46
C ILE A 103 -6.27 -0.13 -3.84
N GLY A 104 -5.33 0.30 -3.01
CA GLY A 104 -4.43 -0.57 -2.25
C GLY A 104 -4.60 -0.39 -0.75
N ASP A 105 -4.34 -1.45 0.01
CA ASP A 105 -4.43 -1.45 1.49
C ASP A 105 -3.25 -2.23 2.11
N PRO A 106 -1.98 -1.85 1.83
CA PRO A 106 -0.82 -2.48 2.42
C PRO A 106 -0.62 -2.04 3.87
N ASN A 107 -0.05 -2.93 4.71
CA ASN A 107 0.55 -2.51 5.97
C ASN A 107 1.96 -1.94 5.74
N ILE A 108 2.60 -1.41 6.79
CA ILE A 108 3.93 -0.78 6.65
C ILE A 108 4.97 -1.76 6.11
N GLN A 109 4.99 -3.03 6.59
CA GLN A 109 5.94 -4.01 6.08
C GLN A 109 5.72 -4.30 4.58
N HIS A 110 4.47 -4.48 4.17
CA HIS A 110 4.13 -4.64 2.75
C HIS A 110 4.56 -3.44 1.92
N THR A 111 4.42 -2.23 2.46
CA THR A 111 4.87 -1.00 1.81
C THR A 111 6.39 -1.03 1.61
N ILE A 112 7.16 -1.32 2.65
CA ILE A 112 8.62 -1.40 2.56
C ILE A 112 9.04 -2.42 1.50
N ASP A 113 8.51 -3.64 1.55
CA ASP A 113 8.88 -4.73 0.64
C ASP A 113 8.52 -4.41 -0.81
N THR A 114 7.34 -3.85 -1.03
CA THR A 114 6.84 -3.53 -2.36
C THR A 114 7.61 -2.37 -2.97
N TRP A 115 7.76 -1.27 -2.22
CA TRP A 115 8.44 -0.07 -2.73
C TRP A 115 9.92 -0.31 -3.01
N ARG A 116 10.63 -1.13 -2.24
CA ARG A 116 11.99 -1.58 -2.59
C ARG A 116 12.06 -2.18 -3.98
N LYS A 117 11.09 -3.00 -4.35
CA LYS A 117 11.03 -3.63 -5.69
C LYS A 117 10.62 -2.65 -6.77
N ARG A 118 9.67 -1.77 -6.50
CA ARG A 118 9.10 -0.85 -7.51
C ARG A 118 9.92 0.41 -7.73
N LEU A 119 10.75 0.82 -6.79
CA LEU A 119 11.75 1.86 -6.96
C LEU A 119 13.03 1.36 -7.65
N CYS A 120 13.20 0.06 -7.79
CA CYS A 120 14.34 -0.53 -8.49
C CYS A 120 14.38 -0.10 -9.96
N ARG A 121 15.58 0.14 -10.50
CA ARG A 121 15.79 0.51 -11.91
C ARG A 121 15.29 -0.54 -12.91
N MET A 122 15.11 -1.79 -12.48
CA MET A 122 14.56 -2.87 -13.29
C MET A 122 13.03 -2.82 -13.42
N ALA A 123 12.34 -2.04 -12.57
CA ALA A 123 10.92 -1.77 -12.75
C ALA A 123 10.68 -0.79 -13.90
N SER A 124 9.53 -0.91 -14.58
CA SER A 124 9.20 0.03 -15.65
C SER A 124 9.10 1.47 -15.12
N GLN A 125 9.40 2.43 -15.98
CA GLN A 125 9.34 3.85 -15.59
C GLN A 125 7.96 4.21 -15.07
N GLU A 126 6.91 3.82 -15.79
CA GLU A 126 5.52 4.12 -15.43
C GLU A 126 5.13 3.52 -14.08
N THR A 127 5.65 2.31 -13.75
CA THR A 127 5.43 1.70 -12.43
C THR A 127 6.13 2.50 -11.33
N ARG A 128 7.37 2.96 -11.57
CA ARG A 128 8.12 3.78 -10.61
C ARG A 128 7.50 5.14 -10.32
N GLU A 129 6.76 5.70 -11.27
CA GLU A 129 6.07 7.00 -11.09
C GLU A 129 4.98 6.98 -10.00
N TYR A 130 4.51 5.79 -9.61
CA TYR A 130 3.55 5.61 -8.51
C TYR A 130 4.23 5.25 -7.18
N ALA A 131 5.49 4.87 -7.19
CA ALA A 131 6.25 4.56 -5.99
C ALA A 131 6.82 5.83 -5.36
#